data_5b5e54ab5220f823a49d26b46418e089
#
_entry.id   5b5e54ab5220f823a49d26b46418e089
#
_cell.length_a   1.000
_cell.length_b   1.000
_cell.length_c   1.000
_cell.angle_alpha   90.00
_cell.angle_beta   90.00
_cell.angle_gamma   90.00
#
_symmetry.space_group_name_H-M   'P 1'
#
loop_
_entity.id
_entity.type
_entity.pdbx_description
1 polymer ?
#
loop_
_entity_poly.entity_id
_entity_poly.type
_entity_poly.pdbx_seq_one_letter_code
_entity_poly.pdbx_strand_id
1 'polypeptide(L)'
;LNDPEIHVVVELIGGMNPAKDIVLRSLRSGKHVVTANKELIASCGQELFKEAIANKRSIFYESSVMAGIPIIRMLTEGLAGNKFNGLYGIINGTCNYILSEMAKNKISFAEALRAAQEKGYAESNPTLDINGMDAAHKLAILVFLTLGKFVSVKEIHTEGINHISLDDIEYADSLNL
;
A
#
# COMPACT_ATOMS: atom_id res chain seq x y z
N LEU A 1 -23.33 10.92 -7.63
CA LEU A 1 -22.62 10.68 -8.90
C LEU A 1 -23.31 11.28 -10.13
N ASN A 2 -24.61 11.54 -10.05
CA ASN A 2 -25.41 12.04 -11.20
C ASN A 2 -25.36 13.57 -11.39
N ASP A 3 -24.75 14.30 -10.48
CA ASP A 3 -24.62 15.76 -10.56
C ASP A 3 -23.59 16.12 -11.65
N PRO A 4 -23.96 16.85 -12.71
CA PRO A 4 -23.06 17.21 -13.80
C PRO A 4 -21.98 18.24 -13.38
N GLU A 5 -22.19 19.00 -12.32
CA GLU A 5 -21.22 19.98 -11.82
C GLU A 5 -20.05 19.35 -11.05
N ILE A 6 -20.18 18.07 -10.66
CA ILE A 6 -19.10 17.33 -10.01
C ILE A 6 -18.20 16.71 -11.07
N HIS A 7 -16.94 17.11 -11.11
CA HIS A 7 -15.93 16.62 -12.05
C HIS A 7 -14.98 15.59 -11.46
N VAL A 8 -14.81 15.59 -10.14
CA VAL A 8 -13.89 14.70 -9.42
C VAL A 8 -14.61 14.08 -8.22
N VAL A 9 -14.41 12.77 -8.05
CA VAL A 9 -14.88 12.03 -6.89
C VAL A 9 -13.69 11.58 -6.07
N VAL A 10 -13.69 11.86 -4.77
CA VAL A 10 -12.66 11.41 -3.82
C VAL A 10 -13.21 10.22 -3.06
N GLU A 11 -12.58 9.06 -3.20
CA GLU A 11 -12.93 7.82 -2.52
C GLU A 11 -11.93 7.57 -1.37
N LEU A 12 -12.42 7.59 -0.13
CA LEU A 12 -11.66 7.36 1.10
C LEU A 12 -12.40 6.38 2.04
N ILE A 13 -13.24 5.52 1.48
CA ILE A 13 -14.05 4.58 2.24
C ILE A 13 -13.18 3.41 2.74
N GLY A 14 -12.25 2.96 1.88
CA GLY A 14 -11.44 1.78 2.12
C GLY A 14 -12.18 0.46 1.84
N GLY A 15 -11.43 -0.65 1.81
CA GLY A 15 -11.95 -1.97 1.46
C GLY A 15 -12.41 -2.08 0.01
N MET A 16 -13.08 -3.19 -0.32
CA MET A 16 -13.47 -3.48 -1.71
C MET A 16 -14.87 -2.97 -2.03
N ASN A 17 -15.84 -3.19 -1.18
CA ASN A 17 -17.25 -2.82 -1.38
C ASN A 17 -17.68 -1.83 -0.29
N PRO A 18 -18.35 -0.71 -0.64
CA PRO A 18 -18.85 -0.31 -1.96
C PRO A 18 -17.86 0.48 -2.82
N ALA A 19 -16.56 0.61 -2.40
CA ALA A 19 -15.57 1.46 -3.05
C ALA A 19 -15.44 1.16 -4.57
N LYS A 20 -15.35 -0.12 -4.94
CA LYS A 20 -15.23 -0.54 -6.34
C LYS A 20 -16.40 -0.04 -7.20
N ASP A 21 -17.64 -0.24 -6.74
CA ASP A 21 -18.84 0.20 -7.47
C ASP A 21 -18.86 1.73 -7.64
N ILE A 22 -18.52 2.47 -6.58
CA ILE A 22 -18.48 3.94 -6.60
C ILE A 22 -17.43 4.42 -7.62
N VAL A 23 -16.24 3.84 -7.64
CA VAL A 23 -15.17 4.22 -8.57
C VAL A 23 -15.59 3.93 -10.01
N LEU A 24 -16.07 2.72 -10.31
CA LEU A 24 -16.53 2.36 -11.66
C LEU A 24 -17.66 3.26 -12.15
N ARG A 25 -18.67 3.52 -11.30
CA ARG A 25 -19.78 4.41 -11.65
C ARG A 25 -19.33 5.86 -11.84
N SER A 26 -18.38 6.32 -11.05
CA SER A 26 -17.80 7.66 -11.23
C SER A 26 -17.15 7.82 -12.59
N LEU A 27 -16.31 6.86 -12.98
CA LEU A 27 -15.64 6.85 -14.27
C LEU A 27 -16.65 6.82 -15.43
N ARG A 28 -17.66 5.94 -15.36
CA ARG A 28 -18.75 5.82 -16.35
C ARG A 28 -19.60 7.09 -16.45
N SER A 29 -19.75 7.81 -15.33
CA SER A 29 -20.44 9.10 -15.30
C SER A 29 -19.55 10.28 -15.73
N GLY A 30 -18.37 10.00 -16.30
CA GLY A 30 -17.47 11.02 -16.83
C GLY A 30 -16.70 11.81 -15.77
N LYS A 31 -16.47 11.24 -14.57
CA LYS A 31 -15.76 11.89 -13.47
C LYS A 31 -14.37 11.31 -13.28
N HIS A 32 -13.43 12.15 -12.92
CA HIS A 32 -12.12 11.69 -12.44
C HIS A 32 -12.25 11.14 -11.02
N VAL A 33 -11.33 10.26 -10.64
CA VAL A 33 -11.33 9.66 -9.29
C VAL A 33 -10.00 9.92 -8.61
N VAL A 34 -10.06 10.26 -7.32
CA VAL A 34 -8.91 10.27 -6.42
C VAL A 34 -9.19 9.23 -5.34
N THR A 35 -8.24 8.33 -5.08
CA THR A 35 -8.41 7.30 -4.04
C THR A 35 -7.10 7.05 -3.29
N ALA A 36 -7.20 6.73 -1.99
CA ALA A 36 -6.10 6.24 -1.17
C ALA A 36 -6.20 4.72 -0.92
N ASN A 37 -7.16 4.05 -1.56
CA ASN A 37 -7.52 2.67 -1.30
C ASN A 37 -6.56 1.69 -2.02
N LYS A 38 -5.47 1.35 -1.34
CA LYS A 38 -4.46 0.43 -1.88
C LYS A 38 -4.99 -0.96 -2.19
N GLU A 39 -5.90 -1.49 -1.35
CA GLU A 39 -6.50 -2.80 -1.55
C GLU A 39 -7.30 -2.85 -2.85
N LEU A 40 -8.09 -1.81 -3.11
CA LEU A 40 -8.86 -1.68 -4.33
C LEU A 40 -7.96 -1.59 -5.58
N ILE A 41 -6.91 -0.77 -5.54
CA ILE A 41 -5.98 -0.63 -6.68
C ILE A 41 -5.18 -1.92 -6.89
N ALA A 42 -4.67 -2.56 -5.84
CA ALA A 42 -3.92 -3.81 -5.95
C ALA A 42 -4.78 -4.97 -6.49
N SER A 43 -6.05 -5.04 -6.07
CA SER A 43 -6.93 -6.16 -6.42
C SER A 43 -7.70 -5.98 -7.72
N CYS A 44 -8.08 -4.75 -8.05
CA CYS A 44 -8.95 -4.42 -9.18
C CYS A 44 -8.36 -3.39 -10.15
N GLY A 45 -7.10 -2.97 -9.97
CA GLY A 45 -6.48 -1.90 -10.75
C GLY A 45 -6.60 -2.09 -12.24
N GLN A 46 -6.41 -3.32 -12.74
CA GLN A 46 -6.53 -3.62 -14.17
C GLN A 46 -7.91 -3.26 -14.72
N GLU A 47 -8.99 -3.63 -14.02
CA GLU A 47 -10.36 -3.31 -14.41
C GLU A 47 -10.62 -1.80 -14.33
N LEU A 48 -10.20 -1.19 -13.22
CA LEU A 48 -10.40 0.24 -12.97
C LEU A 48 -9.68 1.12 -14.00
N PHE A 49 -8.42 0.82 -14.31
CA PHE A 49 -7.66 1.59 -15.31
C PHE A 49 -8.19 1.36 -16.73
N LYS A 50 -8.64 0.15 -17.06
CA LYS A 50 -9.32 -0.12 -18.34
C LYS A 50 -10.59 0.73 -18.48
N GLU A 51 -11.41 0.81 -17.42
CA GLU A 51 -12.62 1.62 -17.40
C GLU A 51 -12.29 3.13 -17.49
N ALA A 52 -11.24 3.58 -16.79
CA ALA A 52 -10.79 4.97 -16.85
C ALA A 52 -10.39 5.37 -18.27
N ILE A 53 -9.59 4.53 -18.95
CA ILE A 53 -9.16 4.75 -20.34
C ILE A 53 -10.38 4.80 -21.28
N ALA A 54 -11.30 3.84 -21.17
CA ALA A 54 -12.49 3.76 -22.01
C ALA A 54 -13.37 5.03 -21.91
N ASN A 55 -13.44 5.62 -20.74
CA ASN A 55 -14.21 6.84 -20.47
C ASN A 55 -13.37 8.14 -20.59
N LYS A 56 -12.08 8.05 -20.99
CA LYS A 56 -11.15 9.20 -21.05
C LYS A 56 -11.09 9.97 -19.73
N ARG A 57 -11.00 9.24 -18.61
CA ARG A 57 -10.89 9.76 -17.25
C ARG A 57 -9.64 9.20 -16.57
N SER A 58 -9.24 9.85 -15.50
CA SER A 58 -8.04 9.49 -14.75
C SER A 58 -8.40 9.00 -13.35
N ILE A 59 -7.58 8.10 -12.84
CA ILE A 59 -7.56 7.71 -11.43
C ILE A 59 -6.24 8.20 -10.85
N PHE A 60 -6.32 8.98 -9.76
CA PHE A 60 -5.18 9.46 -8.98
C PHE A 60 -5.14 8.70 -7.66
N TYR A 61 -4.03 8.04 -7.37
CA TYR A 61 -3.92 7.12 -6.24
C TYR A 61 -2.59 7.24 -5.49
N GLU A 62 -1.97 8.42 -5.52
CA GLU A 62 -0.67 8.68 -4.89
C GLU A 62 -0.64 8.25 -3.43
N SER A 63 -1.66 8.61 -2.65
CA SER A 63 -1.73 8.30 -1.22
C SER A 63 -2.02 6.83 -0.91
N SER A 64 -2.24 5.98 -1.93
CA SER A 64 -2.41 4.53 -1.72
C SER A 64 -1.09 3.83 -1.39
N VAL A 65 0.05 4.42 -1.80
CA VAL A 65 1.39 3.89 -1.52
C VAL A 65 2.24 4.98 -0.88
N MET A 66 2.85 4.68 0.27
CA MET A 66 3.80 5.56 0.99
C MET A 66 3.23 6.93 1.39
N ALA A 67 1.92 7.05 1.57
CA ALA A 67 1.20 8.23 2.04
C ALA A 67 1.57 9.54 1.31
N GLY A 68 2.29 10.47 1.94
CA GLY A 68 2.68 11.75 1.37
C GLY A 68 3.96 11.72 0.53
N ILE A 69 4.65 10.59 0.41
CA ILE A 69 5.84 10.46 -0.44
C ILE A 69 5.38 10.22 -1.88
N PRO A 70 5.75 11.09 -2.85
CA PRO A 70 5.22 11.06 -4.21
C PRO A 70 5.87 9.97 -5.07
N ILE A 71 5.81 8.71 -4.64
CA ILE A 71 6.47 7.56 -5.28
C ILE A 71 5.83 7.23 -6.63
N ILE A 72 4.50 7.29 -6.74
CA ILE A 72 3.79 6.97 -7.97
C ILE A 72 4.15 7.98 -9.05
N ARG A 73 4.07 9.27 -8.73
CA ARG A 73 4.46 10.33 -9.64
C ARG A 73 5.94 10.25 -10.04
N MET A 74 6.82 9.95 -9.10
CA MET A 74 8.23 9.76 -9.39
C MET A 74 8.46 8.63 -10.39
N LEU A 75 7.80 7.48 -10.22
CA LEU A 75 7.92 6.34 -11.12
C LEU A 75 7.29 6.59 -12.49
N THR A 76 6.13 7.26 -12.54
CA THR A 76 5.37 7.44 -13.79
C THR A 76 5.81 8.65 -14.62
N GLU A 77 6.32 9.71 -14.00
CA GLU A 77 6.75 10.94 -14.66
C GLU A 77 8.28 11.09 -14.63
N GLY A 78 8.88 11.12 -13.42
CA GLY A 78 10.30 11.40 -13.27
C GLY A 78 11.22 10.32 -13.82
N LEU A 79 10.81 9.07 -13.72
CA LEU A 79 11.58 7.89 -14.14
C LEU A 79 10.96 7.13 -15.32
N ALA A 80 10.02 7.73 -16.05
CA ALA A 80 9.25 7.10 -17.12
C ALA A 80 10.11 6.47 -18.23
N GLY A 81 11.31 7.01 -18.49
CA GLY A 81 12.25 6.49 -19.50
C GLY A 81 13.21 5.41 -18.99
N ASN A 82 13.14 5.04 -17.73
CA ASN A 82 14.09 4.11 -17.11
C ASN A 82 13.57 2.66 -17.13
N LYS A 83 14.51 1.71 -17.12
CA LYS A 83 14.23 0.30 -16.83
C LYS A 83 14.55 0.03 -15.36
N PHE A 84 13.62 -0.62 -14.69
CA PHE A 84 13.81 -1.02 -13.30
C PHE A 84 14.36 -2.45 -13.24
N ASN A 85 15.48 -2.65 -12.56
CA ASN A 85 16.10 -3.96 -12.33
C ASN A 85 15.66 -4.57 -10.99
N GLY A 86 15.20 -3.74 -10.05
CA GLY A 86 14.76 -4.17 -8.73
C GLY A 86 14.16 -3.00 -7.96
N LEU A 87 13.42 -3.33 -6.92
CA LEU A 87 12.83 -2.37 -5.99
C LEU A 87 13.02 -2.93 -4.58
N TYR A 88 13.62 -2.13 -3.72
CA TYR A 88 13.88 -2.44 -2.33
C TYR A 88 13.37 -1.28 -1.47
N GLY A 89 12.80 -1.58 -0.31
CA GLY A 89 12.37 -0.53 0.58
C GLY A 89 11.57 -1.01 1.77
N ILE A 90 11.43 -0.13 2.75
CA ILE A 90 10.52 -0.28 3.87
C ILE A 90 9.25 0.48 3.50
N ILE A 91 8.15 -0.26 3.35
CA ILE A 91 6.85 0.29 2.90
C ILE A 91 5.73 0.14 3.94
N ASN A 92 6.06 -0.36 5.14
CA ASN A 92 5.15 -0.42 6.28
C ASN A 92 5.79 0.22 7.51
N GLY A 93 5.25 1.36 7.96
CA GLY A 93 5.77 2.13 9.10
C GLY A 93 5.56 1.43 10.44
N THR A 94 4.44 0.73 10.61
CA THR A 94 4.09 0.00 11.84
C THR A 94 5.10 -1.11 12.12
N CYS A 95 5.36 -1.97 11.14
CA CYS A 95 6.36 -3.03 11.26
C CYS A 95 7.76 -2.48 11.51
N ASN A 96 8.13 -1.42 10.77
CA ASN A 96 9.42 -0.77 10.96
C ASN A 96 9.58 -0.23 12.39
N TYR A 97 8.54 0.42 12.93
CA TYR A 97 8.55 0.91 14.30
C TYR A 97 8.70 -0.25 15.30
N ILE A 98 7.89 -1.31 15.19
CA ILE A 98 7.90 -2.45 16.11
C ILE A 98 9.28 -3.10 16.14
N LEU A 99 9.84 -3.47 14.99
CA LEU A 99 11.15 -4.12 14.91
C LEU A 99 12.28 -3.21 15.40
N SER A 100 12.20 -1.91 15.13
CA SER A 100 13.18 -0.94 15.63
C SER A 100 13.12 -0.79 17.15
N GLU A 101 11.93 -0.79 17.74
CA GLU A 101 11.77 -0.72 19.22
C GLU A 101 12.28 -2.01 19.88
N MET A 102 11.99 -3.18 19.30
CA MET A 102 12.53 -4.45 19.78
C MET A 102 14.07 -4.44 19.78
N ALA A 103 14.66 -4.04 18.67
CA ALA A 103 16.12 -3.99 18.52
C ALA A 103 16.77 -3.00 19.52
N LYS A 104 16.23 -1.76 19.59
CA LYS A 104 16.80 -0.67 20.38
C LYS A 104 16.65 -0.86 21.87
N ASN A 105 15.46 -1.25 22.31
CA ASN A 105 15.10 -1.30 23.73
C ASN A 105 15.16 -2.72 24.31
N LYS A 106 15.52 -3.72 23.49
CA LYS A 106 15.61 -5.14 23.88
C LYS A 106 14.30 -5.64 24.53
N ILE A 107 13.18 -5.27 23.96
CA ILE A 107 11.84 -5.64 24.42
C ILE A 107 11.19 -6.67 23.51
N SER A 108 10.20 -7.39 24.02
CA SER A 108 9.45 -8.39 23.24
C SER A 108 8.57 -7.76 22.16
N PHE A 109 8.19 -8.55 21.17
CA PHE A 109 7.22 -8.16 20.13
C PHE A 109 5.92 -7.60 20.74
N ALA A 110 5.39 -8.26 21.79
CA ALA A 110 4.14 -7.84 22.42
C ALA A 110 4.25 -6.47 23.11
N GLU A 111 5.39 -6.18 23.72
CA GLU A 111 5.65 -4.87 24.33
C GLU A 111 5.83 -3.78 23.28
N ALA A 112 6.58 -4.07 22.21
CA ALA A 112 6.79 -3.14 21.10
C ALA A 112 5.48 -2.83 20.34
N LEU A 113 4.63 -3.84 20.12
CA LEU A 113 3.31 -3.65 19.54
C LEU A 113 2.40 -2.77 20.41
N ARG A 114 2.38 -3.00 21.72
CA ARG A 114 1.62 -2.16 22.67
C ARG A 114 2.10 -0.70 22.60
N ALA A 115 3.41 -0.49 22.63
CA ALA A 115 3.99 0.84 22.50
C ALA A 115 3.63 1.52 21.16
N ALA A 116 3.58 0.75 20.07
CA ALA A 116 3.13 1.23 18.77
C ALA A 116 1.67 1.68 18.79
N GLN A 117 0.80 0.92 19.45
CA GLN A 117 -0.62 1.25 19.61
C GLN A 117 -0.83 2.49 20.47
N GLU A 118 -0.15 2.59 21.62
CA GLU A 118 -0.21 3.76 22.52
C GLU A 118 0.24 5.06 21.83
N LYS A 119 1.24 4.97 20.95
CA LYS A 119 1.74 6.12 20.17
C LYS A 119 0.96 6.38 18.88
N GLY A 120 -0.03 5.56 18.54
CA GLY A 120 -0.83 5.71 17.33
C GLY A 120 -0.14 5.25 16.03
N TYR A 121 0.97 4.52 16.11
CA TYR A 121 1.62 3.91 14.93
C TYR A 121 0.98 2.59 14.51
N ALA A 122 0.27 1.92 15.41
CA ALA A 122 -0.53 0.74 15.11
C ALA A 122 -1.99 0.97 15.52
N GLU A 123 -2.92 0.52 14.68
CA GLU A 123 -4.34 0.50 15.03
C GLU A 123 -4.63 -0.59 16.08
N SER A 124 -5.85 -0.55 16.66
CA SER A 124 -6.30 -1.58 17.60
C SER A 124 -6.31 -2.99 16.99
N ASN A 125 -6.57 -3.09 15.68
CA ASN A 125 -6.42 -4.32 14.92
C ASN A 125 -5.30 -4.17 13.86
N PRO A 126 -4.04 -4.46 14.20
CA PRO A 126 -2.89 -4.26 13.32
C PRO A 126 -2.63 -5.46 12.39
N THR A 127 -3.57 -6.38 12.26
CA THR A 127 -3.38 -7.67 11.57
C THR A 127 -2.81 -7.52 10.15
N LEU A 128 -3.32 -6.57 9.37
CA LEU A 128 -2.85 -6.35 7.99
C LEU A 128 -1.40 -5.87 7.93
N ASP A 129 -0.97 -5.11 8.94
CA ASP A 129 0.42 -4.67 9.02
C ASP A 129 1.33 -5.83 9.42
N ILE A 130 1.05 -6.46 10.57
CA ILE A 130 1.94 -7.47 11.16
C ILE A 130 1.99 -8.79 10.39
N ASN A 131 1.00 -9.10 9.54
CA ASN A 131 1.02 -10.27 8.67
C ASN A 131 1.60 -9.98 7.27
N GLY A 132 2.01 -8.74 6.98
CA GLY A 132 2.64 -8.33 5.73
C GLY A 132 1.69 -8.01 4.57
N MET A 133 0.38 -8.13 4.75
CA MET A 133 -0.59 -7.89 3.66
C MET A 133 -0.64 -6.44 3.21
N ASP A 134 -0.46 -5.47 4.11
CA ASP A 134 -0.32 -4.05 3.75
C ASP A 134 0.87 -3.83 2.79
N ALA A 135 2.01 -4.42 3.11
CA ALA A 135 3.20 -4.35 2.27
C ALA A 135 2.99 -5.05 0.92
N ALA A 136 2.31 -6.21 0.92
CA ALA A 136 2.00 -6.95 -0.31
C ALA A 136 1.08 -6.16 -1.27
N HIS A 137 0.04 -5.48 -0.76
CA HIS A 137 -0.80 -4.61 -1.57
C HIS A 137 0.00 -3.45 -2.20
N LYS A 138 0.85 -2.80 -1.41
CA LYS A 138 1.71 -1.71 -1.91
C LYS A 138 2.71 -2.22 -2.95
N LEU A 139 3.31 -3.39 -2.70
CA LEU A 139 4.24 -4.01 -3.64
C LEU A 139 3.56 -4.36 -4.97
N ALA A 140 2.34 -4.91 -4.95
CA ALA A 140 1.57 -5.19 -6.16
C ALA A 140 1.39 -3.94 -7.04
N ILE A 141 1.08 -2.80 -6.42
CA ILE A 141 0.96 -1.51 -7.13
C ILE A 141 2.31 -1.07 -7.70
N LEU A 142 3.39 -1.16 -6.93
CA LEU A 142 4.73 -0.78 -7.38
C LEU A 142 5.24 -1.68 -8.52
N VAL A 143 4.96 -2.98 -8.47
CA VAL A 143 5.28 -3.92 -9.57
C VAL A 143 4.54 -3.54 -10.85
N PHE A 144 3.25 -3.19 -10.76
CA PHE A 144 2.51 -2.69 -11.91
C PHE A 144 3.16 -1.43 -12.52
N LEU A 145 3.54 -0.47 -11.68
CA LEU A 145 4.16 0.78 -12.14
C LEU A 145 5.54 0.59 -12.76
N THR A 146 6.34 -0.35 -12.26
CA THR A 146 7.72 -0.56 -12.70
C THR A 146 7.85 -1.56 -13.83
N LEU A 147 7.03 -2.61 -13.84
CA LEU A 147 7.10 -3.72 -14.81
C LEU A 147 5.90 -3.77 -15.78
N GLY A 148 4.88 -2.93 -15.59
CA GLY A 148 3.66 -2.92 -16.41
C GLY A 148 2.79 -4.18 -16.25
N LYS A 149 2.99 -4.97 -15.19
CA LYS A 149 2.29 -6.25 -14.98
C LYS A 149 1.43 -6.18 -13.73
N PHE A 150 0.15 -6.51 -13.87
CA PHE A 150 -0.71 -6.77 -12.71
C PHE A 150 -0.38 -8.15 -12.14
N VAL A 151 0.04 -8.17 -10.89
CA VAL A 151 0.34 -9.38 -10.12
C VAL A 151 -0.72 -9.50 -9.05
N SER A 152 -1.30 -10.70 -8.90
CA SER A 152 -2.22 -10.95 -7.79
C SER A 152 -1.45 -10.90 -6.47
N VAL A 153 -2.04 -10.25 -5.46
CA VAL A 153 -1.45 -10.22 -4.11
C VAL A 153 -1.19 -11.62 -3.56
N LYS A 154 -1.98 -12.62 -3.99
CA LYS A 154 -1.80 -14.03 -3.61
C LYS A 154 -0.54 -14.68 -4.21
N GLU A 155 0.03 -14.10 -5.27
CA GLU A 155 1.28 -14.57 -5.90
C GLU A 155 2.52 -13.94 -5.27
N ILE A 156 2.34 -12.94 -4.38
CA ILE A 156 3.42 -12.29 -3.66
C ILE A 156 3.71 -13.11 -2.41
N HIS A 157 4.93 -13.64 -2.31
CA HIS A 157 5.38 -14.28 -1.08
C HIS A 157 5.38 -13.25 0.04
N THR A 158 4.70 -13.56 1.14
CA THR A 158 4.49 -12.63 2.23
C THR A 158 4.70 -13.33 3.55
N GLU A 159 5.55 -12.77 4.40
CA GLU A 159 5.78 -13.20 5.76
C GLU A 159 5.43 -12.07 6.73
N GLY A 160 4.78 -12.44 7.83
CA GLY A 160 4.49 -11.52 8.93
C GLY A 160 5.67 -11.40 9.89
N ILE A 161 5.60 -10.40 10.77
CA ILE A 161 6.64 -10.17 11.79
C ILE A 161 6.26 -10.70 13.17
N ASN A 162 5.08 -11.26 13.33
CA ASN A 162 4.53 -11.69 14.62
C ASN A 162 5.26 -12.90 15.25
N HIS A 163 6.10 -13.58 14.49
CA HIS A 163 6.92 -14.70 14.94
C HIS A 163 8.39 -14.32 15.18
N ILE A 164 8.78 -13.07 14.86
CA ILE A 164 10.14 -12.60 15.08
C ILE A 164 10.37 -12.39 16.58
N SER A 165 11.37 -13.06 17.11
CA SER A 165 11.80 -12.95 18.49
C SER A 165 12.93 -11.94 18.67
N LEU A 166 13.24 -11.59 19.91
CA LEU A 166 14.41 -10.78 20.20
C LEU A 166 15.72 -11.51 19.86
N ASP A 167 15.75 -12.82 20.06
CA ASP A 167 16.91 -13.66 19.71
C ASP A 167 17.21 -13.60 18.20
N ASP A 168 16.15 -13.62 17.35
CA ASP A 168 16.32 -13.49 15.90
C ASP A 168 16.99 -12.17 15.53
N ILE A 169 16.58 -11.07 16.19
CA ILE A 169 17.17 -9.74 15.98
C ILE A 169 18.63 -9.70 16.45
N GLU A 170 18.95 -10.32 17.59
CA GLU A 170 20.32 -10.38 18.11
C GLU A 170 21.24 -11.24 17.23
N TYR A 171 20.72 -12.35 16.69
CA TYR A 171 21.46 -13.13 15.70
C TYR A 171 21.72 -12.36 14.41
N ALA A 172 20.70 -11.66 13.87
CA ALA A 172 20.87 -10.81 12.70
C ALA A 172 21.95 -9.73 12.92
N ASP A 173 21.92 -9.04 14.06
CA ASP A 173 22.91 -8.03 14.43
C ASP A 173 24.33 -8.63 14.52
N SER A 174 24.47 -9.83 15.12
CA SER A 174 25.75 -10.53 15.23
C SER A 174 26.35 -10.92 13.87
N LEU A 175 25.49 -11.10 12.86
CA LEU A 175 25.85 -11.45 11.49
C LEU A 175 25.98 -10.23 10.57
N ASN A 176 25.82 -9.01 11.09
CA ASN A 176 25.76 -7.75 10.34
C ASN A 176 24.67 -7.74 9.24
N LEU A 177 23.51 -8.28 9.55
CA LEU A 177 22.32 -8.31 8.69
C LEU A 177 21.32 -7.24 9.09
#